data_8162f8734bb5cc88ebe93ccdacd25aca
#
_entry.id   8162f8734bb5cc88ebe93ccdacd25aca
#
_cell.length_a   1.000
_cell.length_b   1.000
_cell.length_c   1.000
_cell.angle_alpha   90.00
_cell.angle_beta   90.00
_cell.angle_gamma   90.00
#
_symmetry.space_group_name_H-M   'P 1'
#
loop_
_entity.id
_entity.type
_entity.pdbx_description
1 polymer ?
#
loop_
_entity_poly.entity_id
_entity_poly.type
_entity_poly.pdbx_seq_one_letter_code
_entity_poly.pdbx_strand_id
1 'polypeptide(L)'
;MDSKYNDRNQRAVNKLALWANENSDSPETLQERQSTALRLAIECINNGTLDSLDSVNSPLSQEIKKHHKTEIFEMNSNWAETSQHWHCPCCGRSKFEISRVGSKSQILAKLVIHHDHMTDALKAAFHKVFLDSGTERPTNTGLAMIERMAPAFSAYAPILICEDCNNADAAAKKLLANKTLSVKWQSFSTGQIRQFINISNHSSHTINESNLLEVWARIRPAYVARMNLAYKVAEAAVLQDYWYEGYSPEIVAIPTLSNGHHRYGGLELINTESFSHEMAQHSIVHKPNMSRWRTESKPRGPVPPKNYLAMLLSLPGCARMWEELPNTWKCPICQRSKFESVSFVKGKSTFQTHLPSRSNRAWKGIQKICKDCTSTIMSIKWELVKEHGANIKDSFDCVTPAQLKTIITSRPHSPHLIDRNKSKLLIDQWISQMGF
;
A
#
# COMPACT_ATOMS: atom_id res chain seq x y z
N MET A 1 -18.44 16.12 -28.00
CA MET A 1 -19.10 15.70 -26.72
C MET A 1 -18.45 16.35 -25.49
N ASP A 2 -17.30 16.99 -25.63
CA ASP A 2 -16.51 17.44 -24.47
C ASP A 2 -16.95 18.74 -23.80
N SER A 3 -17.68 19.65 -24.49
CA SER A 3 -17.97 20.97 -23.91
C SER A 3 -19.06 20.99 -22.83
N LYS A 4 -20.10 20.13 -22.96
CA LYS A 4 -21.16 20.04 -21.95
C LYS A 4 -20.70 19.36 -20.65
N TYR A 5 -19.70 18.51 -20.75
CA TYR A 5 -19.10 17.78 -19.64
C TYR A 5 -18.25 18.69 -18.77
N ASN A 6 -17.40 19.47 -19.43
CA ASN A 6 -16.54 20.45 -18.75
C ASN A 6 -17.38 21.51 -18.00
N ASP A 7 -18.54 21.88 -18.53
CA ASP A 7 -19.43 22.88 -17.94
C ASP A 7 -20.10 22.41 -16.64
N ARG A 8 -20.46 21.12 -16.51
CA ARG A 8 -21.07 20.58 -15.28
C ARG A 8 -20.09 20.47 -14.14
N ASN A 9 -18.88 19.93 -14.39
CA ASN A 9 -17.83 19.85 -13.40
C ASN A 9 -17.40 21.24 -12.93
N GLN A 10 -17.25 22.19 -13.87
CA GLN A 10 -16.90 23.58 -13.54
C GLN A 10 -17.99 24.26 -12.69
N ARG A 11 -19.27 23.99 -12.93
CA ARG A 11 -20.36 24.52 -12.09
C ARG A 11 -20.34 23.93 -10.68
N ALA A 12 -20.07 22.62 -10.52
CA ALA A 12 -19.93 22.00 -9.20
C ALA A 12 -18.74 22.57 -8.43
N VAL A 13 -17.60 22.71 -9.08
CA VAL A 13 -16.39 23.31 -8.51
C VAL A 13 -16.63 24.78 -8.12
N ASN A 14 -17.26 25.56 -9.02
CA ASN A 14 -17.58 26.97 -8.74
C ASN A 14 -18.57 27.11 -7.57
N LYS A 15 -19.55 26.22 -7.46
CA LYS A 15 -20.50 26.21 -6.34
C LYS A 15 -19.81 25.90 -5.00
N LEU A 16 -18.87 24.96 -4.98
CA LEU A 16 -18.07 24.65 -3.80
C LEU A 16 -17.11 25.80 -3.44
N ALA A 17 -16.50 26.44 -4.44
CA ALA A 17 -15.62 27.59 -4.27
C ALA A 17 -16.37 28.83 -3.77
N LEU A 18 -17.55 29.13 -4.34
CA LEU A 18 -18.43 30.20 -3.88
C LEU A 18 -18.85 30.00 -2.43
N TRP A 19 -19.26 28.77 -2.08
CA TRP A 19 -19.64 28.43 -0.72
C TRP A 19 -18.47 28.62 0.25
N ALA A 20 -17.25 28.24 -0.11
CA ALA A 20 -16.05 28.45 0.73
C ALA A 20 -15.73 29.95 0.93
N ASN A 21 -16.04 30.82 -0.06
CA ASN A 21 -15.77 32.25 -0.02
C ASN A 21 -16.92 33.09 0.58
N GLU A 22 -18.19 32.71 0.35
CA GLU A 22 -19.36 33.44 0.82
C GLU A 22 -19.57 33.38 2.34
N ASN A 23 -18.96 32.42 3.01
CA ASN A 23 -19.14 32.21 4.45
C ASN A 23 -17.94 32.65 5.31
N SER A 24 -17.13 33.60 4.84
CA SER A 24 -16.00 34.12 5.63
C SER A 24 -16.42 34.72 6.99
N ASP A 25 -17.65 35.25 7.08
CA ASP A 25 -18.22 35.87 8.29
C ASP A 25 -19.21 34.97 9.04
N SER A 26 -19.34 33.71 8.64
CA SER A 26 -20.21 32.75 9.34
C SER A 26 -19.63 32.38 10.70
N PRO A 27 -20.47 32.21 11.74
CA PRO A 27 -20.05 31.75 13.06
C PRO A 27 -19.61 30.29 13.07
N GLU A 28 -19.79 29.55 11.95
CA GLU A 28 -19.32 28.17 11.81
C GLU A 28 -17.80 28.08 11.87
N THR A 29 -17.30 27.12 12.60
CA THR A 29 -15.87 26.82 12.64
C THR A 29 -15.35 26.37 11.26
N LEU A 30 -14.06 26.57 11.01
CA LEU A 30 -13.41 26.08 9.79
C LEU A 30 -13.66 24.58 9.56
N GLN A 31 -13.71 23.81 10.64
CA GLN A 31 -13.94 22.37 10.59
C GLN A 31 -15.38 22.02 10.15
N GLU A 32 -16.38 22.75 10.64
CA GLU A 32 -17.78 22.57 10.23
C GLU A 32 -17.98 22.92 8.76
N ARG A 33 -17.36 24.00 8.29
CA ARG A 33 -17.37 24.37 6.86
C ARG A 33 -16.72 23.33 5.96
N GLN A 34 -15.58 22.78 6.38
CA GLN A 34 -14.91 21.70 5.66
C GLN A 34 -15.77 20.44 5.61
N SER A 35 -16.43 20.06 6.70
CA SER A 35 -17.33 18.92 6.74
C SER A 35 -18.54 19.10 5.83
N THR A 36 -19.10 20.30 5.77
CA THR A 36 -20.25 20.60 4.88
C THR A 36 -19.82 20.58 3.42
N ALA A 37 -18.67 21.16 3.06
CA ALA A 37 -18.13 21.12 1.71
C ALA A 37 -17.88 19.68 1.24
N LEU A 38 -17.31 18.86 2.11
CA LEU A 38 -17.06 17.45 1.84
C LEU A 38 -18.39 16.67 1.59
N ARG A 39 -19.40 16.87 2.41
CA ARG A 39 -20.71 16.26 2.24
C ARG A 39 -21.35 16.66 0.90
N LEU A 40 -21.30 17.95 0.55
CA LEU A 40 -21.80 18.43 -0.74
C LEU A 40 -21.03 17.83 -1.92
N ALA A 41 -19.71 17.71 -1.81
CA ALA A 41 -18.89 17.06 -2.84
C ALA A 41 -19.30 15.60 -3.04
N ILE A 42 -19.51 14.85 -1.95
CA ILE A 42 -19.96 13.47 -1.99
C ILE A 42 -21.36 13.35 -2.66
N GLU A 43 -22.29 14.24 -2.33
CA GLU A 43 -23.60 14.29 -2.96
C GLU A 43 -23.49 14.55 -4.47
N CYS A 44 -22.59 15.48 -4.87
CA CYS A 44 -22.33 15.77 -6.29
C CYS A 44 -21.72 14.56 -7.04
N ILE A 45 -20.84 13.78 -6.38
CA ILE A 45 -20.30 12.55 -6.97
C ILE A 45 -21.42 11.50 -7.11
N ASN A 46 -22.22 11.31 -6.07
CA ASN A 46 -23.26 10.28 -6.03
C ASN A 46 -24.41 10.54 -7.02
N ASN A 47 -24.70 11.81 -7.32
CA ASN A 47 -25.74 12.17 -8.30
C ASN A 47 -25.17 12.41 -9.72
N GLY A 48 -23.85 12.21 -9.92
CA GLY A 48 -23.19 12.37 -11.22
C GLY A 48 -22.96 13.82 -11.65
N THR A 49 -23.17 14.81 -10.78
CA THR A 49 -22.85 16.22 -11.08
C THR A 49 -21.33 16.46 -11.08
N LEU A 50 -20.59 15.74 -10.23
CA LEU A 50 -19.14 15.71 -10.18
C LEU A 50 -18.64 14.32 -10.57
N ASP A 51 -18.30 14.12 -11.83
CA ASP A 51 -17.90 12.84 -12.43
C ASP A 51 -16.36 12.71 -12.63
N SER A 52 -15.62 13.76 -12.30
CA SER A 52 -14.15 13.73 -12.22
C SER A 52 -13.63 12.87 -11.07
N LEU A 53 -14.50 12.50 -10.14
CA LEU A 53 -14.29 11.58 -9.04
C LEU A 53 -15.30 10.46 -9.08
N ASP A 54 -15.05 9.39 -8.30
CA ASP A 54 -15.95 8.25 -8.22
C ASP A 54 -16.25 7.86 -6.76
N SER A 55 -17.33 7.12 -6.54
CA SER A 55 -17.73 6.61 -5.24
C SER A 55 -18.51 5.30 -5.39
N VAL A 56 -18.67 4.57 -4.30
CA VAL A 56 -19.47 3.33 -4.29
C VAL A 56 -20.95 3.56 -4.60
N ASN A 57 -21.42 4.82 -4.58
CA ASN A 57 -22.79 5.22 -4.85
C ASN A 57 -22.94 6.11 -6.10
N SER A 58 -21.86 6.32 -6.85
CA SER A 58 -21.90 7.07 -8.11
C SER A 58 -22.78 6.38 -9.16
N PRO A 59 -23.24 7.09 -10.19
CA PRO A 59 -23.98 6.49 -11.30
C PRO A 59 -23.25 5.31 -11.93
N LEU A 60 -21.95 5.43 -12.16
CA LEU A 60 -21.13 4.33 -12.69
C LEU A 60 -21.13 3.12 -11.75
N SER A 61 -20.92 3.33 -10.45
CA SER A 61 -20.91 2.24 -9.48
C SER A 61 -22.27 1.55 -9.35
N GLN A 62 -23.36 2.27 -9.48
CA GLN A 62 -24.72 1.69 -9.52
C GLN A 62 -24.92 0.84 -10.78
N GLU A 63 -24.44 1.30 -11.94
CA GLU A 63 -24.48 0.54 -13.18
C GLU A 63 -23.66 -0.76 -13.06
N ILE A 64 -22.47 -0.69 -12.50
CA ILE A 64 -21.60 -1.85 -12.25
C ILE A 64 -22.26 -2.86 -11.30
N LYS A 65 -22.86 -2.38 -10.19
CA LYS A 65 -23.61 -3.23 -9.25
C LYS A 65 -24.76 -3.96 -9.93
N LYS A 66 -25.55 -3.25 -10.74
CA LYS A 66 -26.65 -3.83 -11.50
C LYS A 66 -26.16 -4.88 -12.49
N HIS A 67 -25.04 -4.62 -13.19
CA HIS A 67 -24.46 -5.57 -14.14
C HIS A 67 -24.01 -6.86 -13.45
N HIS A 68 -23.27 -6.75 -12.36
CA HIS A 68 -22.71 -7.89 -11.63
C HIS A 68 -23.67 -8.51 -10.62
N LYS A 69 -24.86 -7.96 -10.44
CA LYS A 69 -25.91 -8.44 -9.52
C LYS A 69 -25.39 -8.62 -8.07
N THR A 70 -24.57 -7.68 -7.58
CA THR A 70 -24.06 -7.68 -6.21
C THR A 70 -23.90 -6.27 -5.69
N GLU A 71 -24.21 -6.08 -4.40
CA GLU A 71 -24.06 -4.79 -3.70
C GLU A 71 -22.69 -4.61 -3.04
N ILE A 72 -21.89 -5.69 -2.95
CA ILE A 72 -20.58 -5.65 -2.30
C ILE A 72 -19.57 -5.05 -3.28
N PHE A 73 -19.13 -3.82 -3.01
CA PHE A 73 -18.25 -3.05 -3.89
C PHE A 73 -16.93 -2.75 -3.18
N GLU A 74 -15.80 -3.31 -3.67
CA GLU A 74 -14.45 -3.09 -3.14
C GLU A 74 -13.69 -2.13 -4.04
N MET A 75 -13.73 -0.83 -3.67
CA MET A 75 -13.08 0.28 -4.37
C MET A 75 -11.81 0.72 -3.61
N ASN A 76 -10.74 1.00 -4.34
CA ASN A 76 -9.57 1.64 -3.74
C ASN A 76 -9.52 3.15 -4.02
N SER A 77 -8.65 3.88 -3.30
CA SER A 77 -8.49 5.33 -3.45
C SER A 77 -8.14 5.74 -4.88
N ASN A 78 -7.25 5.02 -5.54
CA ASN A 78 -6.89 5.31 -6.93
C ASN A 78 -8.10 5.27 -7.89
N TRP A 79 -9.05 4.38 -7.63
CA TRP A 79 -10.28 4.32 -8.41
C TRP A 79 -11.19 5.51 -8.08
N ALA A 80 -11.37 5.82 -6.79
CA ALA A 80 -12.21 6.93 -6.35
C ALA A 80 -11.68 8.28 -6.82
N GLU A 81 -10.38 8.44 -6.89
CA GLU A 81 -9.67 9.65 -7.27
C GLU A 81 -9.60 9.90 -8.77
N THR A 82 -10.16 9.02 -9.60
CA THR A 82 -10.19 9.16 -11.05
C THR A 82 -11.60 9.35 -11.57
N SER A 83 -11.72 10.04 -12.72
CA SER A 83 -13.01 10.26 -13.37
C SER A 83 -13.76 8.95 -13.60
N GLN A 84 -15.10 9.00 -13.50
CA GLN A 84 -15.98 7.90 -13.87
C GLN A 84 -15.80 7.46 -15.34
N HIS A 85 -15.31 8.36 -16.21
CA HIS A 85 -15.00 8.09 -17.62
C HIS A 85 -13.55 7.72 -17.90
N TRP A 86 -12.77 7.43 -16.86
CA TRP A 86 -11.38 7.05 -17.03
C TRP A 86 -11.26 5.71 -17.78
N HIS A 87 -10.26 5.64 -18.67
CA HIS A 87 -9.90 4.44 -19.41
C HIS A 87 -8.46 4.05 -19.09
N CYS A 88 -8.21 2.77 -19.01
CA CYS A 88 -6.85 2.27 -18.76
C CYS A 88 -5.92 2.59 -19.93
N PRO A 89 -4.82 3.35 -19.72
CA PRO A 89 -3.90 3.69 -20.81
C PRO A 89 -3.15 2.49 -21.38
N CYS A 90 -3.18 1.35 -20.69
CA CYS A 90 -2.58 0.11 -21.16
C CYS A 90 -3.54 -0.70 -22.06
N CYS A 91 -4.71 -1.12 -21.54
CA CYS A 91 -5.63 -1.98 -22.29
C CYS A 91 -6.77 -1.22 -22.99
N GLY A 92 -6.98 0.05 -22.69
CA GLY A 92 -8.05 0.86 -23.26
C GLY A 92 -9.42 0.67 -22.63
N ARG A 93 -9.61 -0.28 -21.69
CA ARG A 93 -10.90 -0.55 -21.04
C ARG A 93 -11.33 0.62 -20.17
N SER A 94 -12.63 0.91 -20.19
CA SER A 94 -13.31 1.80 -19.24
C SER A 94 -13.33 1.19 -17.84
N LYS A 95 -13.63 2.00 -16.83
CA LYS A 95 -13.87 1.52 -15.46
C LYS A 95 -14.96 0.44 -15.40
N PHE A 96 -16.04 0.58 -16.19
CA PHE A 96 -17.08 -0.43 -16.28
C PHE A 96 -16.52 -1.78 -16.73
N GLU A 97 -15.79 -1.82 -17.84
CA GLU A 97 -15.20 -3.04 -18.42
C GLU A 97 -14.09 -3.67 -17.58
N ILE A 98 -13.44 -2.87 -16.73
CA ILE A 98 -12.40 -3.34 -15.78
C ILE A 98 -13.04 -4.03 -14.58
N SER A 99 -14.24 -3.58 -14.15
CA SER A 99 -14.90 -4.13 -12.99
C SER A 99 -15.16 -5.63 -13.13
N ARG A 100 -14.91 -6.39 -12.08
CA ARG A 100 -15.14 -7.86 -12.08
C ARG A 100 -15.53 -8.37 -10.71
N VAL A 101 -16.16 -9.51 -10.67
CA VAL A 101 -16.52 -10.17 -9.40
C VAL A 101 -15.33 -10.96 -8.87
N GLY A 102 -14.94 -10.73 -7.63
CA GLY A 102 -13.94 -11.49 -6.93
C GLY A 102 -14.45 -12.77 -6.30
N SER A 103 -13.56 -13.56 -5.73
CA SER A 103 -13.87 -14.88 -5.11
C SER A 103 -14.86 -14.82 -3.93
N LYS A 104 -15.17 -13.65 -3.41
CA LYS A 104 -16.09 -13.42 -2.29
C LYS A 104 -17.38 -12.71 -2.76
N SER A 105 -17.71 -12.83 -4.03
CA SER A 105 -18.83 -12.15 -4.66
C SER A 105 -18.81 -10.62 -4.55
N GLN A 106 -17.66 -10.02 -4.23
CA GLN A 106 -17.47 -8.57 -4.25
C GLN A 106 -17.06 -8.08 -5.64
N ILE A 107 -17.50 -6.90 -6.01
CA ILE A 107 -16.98 -6.18 -7.17
C ILE A 107 -15.60 -5.65 -6.83
N LEU A 108 -14.60 -5.96 -7.65
CA LEU A 108 -13.27 -5.43 -7.57
C LEU A 108 -13.15 -4.20 -8.48
N ALA A 109 -12.99 -3.03 -7.86
CA ALA A 109 -12.84 -1.73 -8.50
C ALA A 109 -11.47 -1.14 -8.10
N LYS A 110 -10.40 -1.61 -8.77
CA LYS A 110 -9.03 -1.30 -8.35
C LYS A 110 -8.18 -0.79 -9.51
N LEU A 111 -7.56 0.35 -9.27
CA LEU A 111 -6.50 0.91 -10.10
C LEU A 111 -5.20 0.92 -9.30
N VAL A 112 -4.08 0.77 -9.99
CA VAL A 112 -2.76 0.69 -9.36
C VAL A 112 -1.76 1.58 -10.11
N ILE A 113 -0.80 2.13 -9.38
CA ILE A 113 0.31 2.86 -9.98
C ILE A 113 1.35 1.83 -10.42
N HIS A 114 1.48 1.69 -11.72
CA HIS A 114 2.50 0.87 -12.35
C HIS A 114 3.80 1.65 -12.50
N HIS A 115 4.92 1.07 -12.11
CA HIS A 115 6.23 1.71 -12.12
C HIS A 115 7.33 0.74 -12.51
N ASP A 116 8.46 1.28 -12.95
CA ASP A 116 9.64 0.50 -13.27
C ASP A 116 10.36 0.06 -11.97
N HIS A 117 10.70 -1.21 -11.88
CA HIS A 117 11.41 -1.79 -10.74
C HIS A 117 12.94 -1.61 -10.77
N MET A 118 13.48 -0.90 -11.75
CA MET A 118 14.93 -0.63 -11.82
C MET A 118 15.42 0.24 -10.66
N THR A 119 14.56 1.09 -10.12
CA THR A 119 14.83 1.83 -8.87
C THR A 119 15.12 0.88 -7.71
N ASP A 120 14.31 -0.16 -7.56
CA ASP A 120 14.48 -1.18 -6.52
C ASP A 120 15.70 -2.08 -6.84
N ALA A 121 15.98 -2.32 -8.12
CA ALA A 121 17.16 -3.06 -8.57
C ALA A 121 18.45 -2.37 -8.15
N LEU A 122 18.54 -1.05 -8.33
CA LEU A 122 19.71 -0.27 -7.93
C LEU A 122 19.92 -0.32 -6.41
N LYS A 123 18.85 -0.15 -5.62
CA LYS A 123 18.91 -0.28 -4.16
C LYS A 123 19.34 -1.69 -3.74
N ALA A 124 18.83 -2.72 -4.38
CA ALA A 124 19.22 -4.10 -4.10
C ALA A 124 20.67 -4.39 -4.50
N ALA A 125 21.17 -3.83 -5.61
CA ALA A 125 22.56 -3.94 -6.03
C ALA A 125 23.49 -3.27 -5.00
N PHE A 126 23.14 -2.08 -4.53
CA PHE A 126 23.89 -1.38 -3.49
C PHE A 126 23.99 -2.22 -2.21
N HIS A 127 22.88 -2.75 -1.72
CA HIS A 127 22.91 -3.61 -0.52
C HIS A 127 23.74 -4.87 -0.72
N LYS A 128 23.71 -5.46 -1.93
CA LYS A 128 24.53 -6.64 -2.24
C LYS A 128 26.02 -6.30 -2.24
N VAL A 129 26.43 -5.27 -2.98
CA VAL A 129 27.84 -4.83 -3.05
C VAL A 129 28.34 -4.44 -1.66
N PHE A 130 27.51 -3.75 -0.87
CA PHE A 130 27.86 -3.40 0.49
C PHE A 130 28.13 -4.64 1.37
N LEU A 131 27.28 -5.66 1.29
CA LEU A 131 27.47 -6.91 2.05
C LEU A 131 28.73 -7.68 1.58
N ASP A 132 28.97 -7.69 0.27
CA ASP A 132 30.13 -8.37 -0.32
C ASP A 132 31.46 -7.63 -0.03
N SER A 133 31.42 -6.33 0.25
CA SER A 133 32.61 -5.51 0.55
C SER A 133 33.19 -5.70 1.96
N GLY A 134 32.45 -6.37 2.85
CA GLY A 134 32.87 -6.57 4.25
C GLY A 134 32.88 -5.30 5.11
N THR A 135 32.35 -4.19 4.61
CA THR A 135 32.20 -2.94 5.36
C THR A 135 31.10 -3.05 6.42
N GLU A 136 31.32 -2.54 7.61
CA GLU A 136 30.36 -2.72 8.73
C GLU A 136 29.07 -1.91 8.58
N ARG A 137 29.10 -0.77 7.88
CA ARG A 137 27.93 0.10 7.68
C ARG A 137 27.95 0.79 6.32
N PRO A 138 26.82 0.89 5.61
CA PRO A 138 26.72 1.75 4.47
C PRO A 138 26.86 3.19 4.93
N THR A 139 27.61 3.99 4.18
CA THR A 139 27.69 5.41 4.45
C THR A 139 26.34 6.08 4.14
N ASN A 140 25.95 7.07 4.93
CA ASN A 140 24.75 7.86 4.64
C ASN A 140 24.83 8.54 3.27
N THR A 141 26.05 8.90 2.85
CA THR A 141 26.35 9.52 1.55
C THR A 141 26.09 8.57 0.40
N GLY A 142 26.56 7.31 0.50
CA GLY A 142 26.30 6.29 -0.52
C GLY A 142 24.81 5.96 -0.66
N LEU A 143 24.09 5.85 0.46
CA LEU A 143 22.62 5.66 0.46
C LEU A 143 21.90 6.82 -0.21
N ALA A 144 22.25 8.07 0.13
CA ALA A 144 21.65 9.27 -0.46
C ALA A 144 21.91 9.36 -1.97
N MET A 145 23.11 8.95 -2.41
CA MET A 145 23.44 8.84 -3.84
C MET A 145 22.49 7.87 -4.54
N ILE A 146 22.36 6.65 -4.02
CA ILE A 146 21.51 5.62 -4.60
C ILE A 146 20.05 6.08 -4.70
N GLU A 147 19.54 6.69 -3.66
CA GLU A 147 18.16 7.20 -3.65
C GLU A 147 17.91 8.29 -4.69
N ARG A 148 18.91 9.14 -4.93
CA ARG A 148 18.83 10.19 -5.94
C ARG A 148 18.99 9.70 -7.37
N MET A 149 19.90 8.77 -7.59
CA MET A 149 20.13 8.23 -8.92
C MET A 149 19.07 7.23 -9.35
N ALA A 150 18.39 6.58 -8.39
CA ALA A 150 17.43 5.55 -8.68
C ALA A 150 16.33 5.95 -9.67
N PRO A 151 15.73 7.15 -9.62
CA PRO A 151 14.75 7.57 -10.63
C PRO A 151 15.30 7.64 -12.05
N ALA A 152 16.60 7.94 -12.23
CA ALA A 152 17.23 8.00 -13.55
C ALA A 152 17.36 6.62 -14.23
N PHE A 153 17.21 5.54 -13.48
CA PHE A 153 17.21 4.18 -14.00
C PHE A 153 15.85 3.72 -14.49
N SER A 154 14.80 4.47 -14.21
CA SER A 154 13.44 4.16 -14.65
C SER A 154 13.28 4.37 -16.14
N ALA A 155 12.74 3.38 -16.86
CA ALA A 155 12.50 3.48 -18.31
C ALA A 155 11.24 4.28 -18.64
N TYR A 156 10.35 4.48 -17.66
CA TYR A 156 9.11 5.24 -17.80
C TYR A 156 8.65 5.80 -16.46
N ALA A 157 7.91 6.89 -16.51
CA ALA A 157 7.30 7.48 -15.31
C ALA A 157 6.20 6.57 -14.76
N PRO A 158 5.96 6.59 -13.43
CA PRO A 158 4.83 5.88 -12.83
C PRO A 158 3.51 6.30 -13.48
N ILE A 159 2.67 5.32 -13.82
CA ILE A 159 1.41 5.53 -14.53
C ILE A 159 0.28 4.75 -13.89
N LEU A 160 -0.90 5.34 -13.80
CA LEU A 160 -2.08 4.66 -13.29
C LEU A 160 -2.66 3.73 -14.34
N ILE A 161 -2.84 2.45 -13.98
CA ILE A 161 -3.44 1.40 -14.84
C ILE A 161 -4.42 0.55 -14.06
N CYS A 162 -5.20 -0.27 -14.74
CA CYS A 162 -6.03 -1.26 -14.07
C CYS A 162 -5.19 -2.38 -13.43
N GLU A 163 -5.74 -2.96 -12.35
CA GLU A 163 -5.10 -4.07 -11.64
C GLU A 163 -4.78 -5.25 -12.55
N ASP A 164 -5.64 -5.55 -13.56
CA ASP A 164 -5.43 -6.67 -14.48
C ASP A 164 -4.20 -6.49 -15.37
N CYS A 165 -3.93 -5.27 -15.85
CA CYS A 165 -2.71 -4.97 -16.61
C CYS A 165 -1.45 -5.10 -15.73
N ASN A 166 -1.52 -4.66 -14.48
CA ASN A 166 -0.41 -4.82 -13.53
C ASN A 166 -0.18 -6.29 -13.17
N ASN A 167 -1.24 -7.06 -13.01
CA ASN A 167 -1.15 -8.50 -12.79
C ASN A 167 -0.61 -9.25 -14.01
N ALA A 168 -0.91 -8.77 -15.23
CA ALA A 168 -0.35 -9.32 -16.47
C ALA A 168 1.17 -9.11 -16.53
N ASP A 169 1.70 -7.95 -16.10
CA ASP A 169 3.14 -7.73 -15.94
C ASP A 169 3.78 -8.76 -14.98
N ALA A 170 3.15 -8.96 -13.82
CA ALA A 170 3.64 -9.93 -12.84
C ALA A 170 3.59 -11.38 -13.36
N ALA A 171 2.52 -11.76 -14.08
CA ALA A 171 2.38 -13.08 -14.68
C ALA A 171 3.38 -13.30 -15.84
N ALA A 172 3.62 -12.28 -16.67
CA ALA A 172 4.63 -12.32 -17.73
C ALA A 172 6.03 -12.56 -17.15
N LYS A 173 6.41 -11.85 -16.07
CA LYS A 173 7.68 -12.09 -15.35
C LYS A 173 7.79 -13.51 -14.83
N LYS A 174 6.71 -14.07 -14.28
CA LYS A 174 6.69 -15.45 -13.81
C LYS A 174 6.88 -16.46 -14.95
N LEU A 175 6.23 -16.26 -16.09
CA LEU A 175 6.41 -17.12 -17.27
C LEU A 175 7.84 -17.06 -17.79
N LEU A 176 8.44 -15.87 -17.88
CA LEU A 176 9.83 -15.70 -18.31
C LEU A 176 10.82 -16.30 -17.32
N ALA A 177 10.62 -16.15 -16.03
CA ALA A 177 11.48 -16.71 -15.00
C ALA A 177 11.57 -18.24 -15.07
N ASN A 178 10.54 -18.91 -15.53
CA ASN A 178 10.53 -20.36 -15.74
C ASN A 178 11.34 -20.79 -16.97
N LYS A 179 11.61 -19.87 -17.91
CA LYS A 179 12.26 -20.16 -19.20
C LYS A 179 13.66 -19.54 -19.34
N THR A 180 13.97 -18.51 -18.54
CA THR A 180 15.19 -17.71 -18.71
C THR A 180 15.80 -17.32 -17.37
N LEU A 181 17.03 -16.79 -17.42
CA LEU A 181 17.70 -16.21 -16.27
C LEU A 181 17.06 -14.87 -15.87
N SER A 182 16.92 -14.70 -14.58
CA SER A 182 16.59 -13.50 -13.82
C SER A 182 15.91 -12.33 -14.55
N VAL A 183 14.59 -12.29 -14.50
CA VAL A 183 13.74 -11.15 -14.91
C VAL A 183 13.16 -10.40 -13.70
N LYS A 184 13.75 -10.57 -12.53
CA LYS A 184 13.21 -10.12 -11.23
C LYS A 184 12.88 -8.63 -11.22
N TRP A 185 13.73 -7.83 -11.81
CA TRP A 185 13.64 -6.37 -11.80
C TRP A 185 13.07 -5.78 -13.09
N GLN A 186 12.70 -6.63 -14.06
CA GLN A 186 12.00 -6.17 -15.24
C GLN A 186 10.60 -5.68 -14.87
N SER A 187 10.19 -4.58 -15.46
CA SER A 187 8.81 -4.15 -15.51
C SER A 187 8.51 -3.70 -16.94
N PHE A 188 7.42 -4.22 -17.52
CA PHE A 188 7.06 -3.88 -18.89
C PHE A 188 6.30 -2.56 -18.91
N SER A 189 6.63 -1.68 -19.85
CA SER A 189 5.83 -0.47 -20.08
C SER A 189 4.41 -0.82 -20.54
N THR A 190 3.47 0.12 -20.41
CA THR A 190 2.07 -0.09 -20.86
C THR A 190 1.98 -0.49 -22.34
N GLY A 191 2.82 0.10 -23.21
CA GLY A 191 2.90 -0.26 -24.62
C GLY A 191 3.45 -1.68 -24.86
N GLN A 192 4.34 -2.15 -24.00
CA GLN A 192 4.85 -3.53 -24.07
C GLN A 192 3.83 -4.54 -23.56
N ILE A 193 3.16 -4.24 -22.42
CA ILE A 193 2.10 -5.09 -21.87
C ILE A 193 1.01 -5.31 -22.90
N ARG A 194 0.55 -4.24 -23.56
CA ARG A 194 -0.49 -4.31 -24.58
C ARG A 194 -0.18 -5.26 -25.74
N GLN A 195 1.10 -5.48 -26.05
CA GLN A 195 1.51 -6.36 -27.15
C GLN A 195 1.32 -7.85 -26.84
N PHE A 196 1.33 -8.24 -25.57
CA PHE A 196 1.25 -9.66 -25.18
C PHE A 196 0.01 -10.04 -24.37
N ILE A 197 -0.90 -9.11 -24.08
CA ILE A 197 -2.16 -9.44 -23.41
C ILE A 197 -3.29 -9.66 -24.41
N ASN A 198 -4.16 -10.63 -24.11
CA ASN A 198 -5.48 -10.73 -24.71
C ASN A 198 -6.48 -10.02 -23.80
N ILE A 199 -7.09 -8.96 -24.30
CA ILE A 199 -7.99 -8.11 -23.52
C ILE A 199 -9.34 -8.80 -23.39
N SER A 200 -9.85 -8.86 -22.16
CA SER A 200 -11.18 -9.41 -21.85
C SER A 200 -11.89 -8.48 -20.88
N ASN A 201 -13.17 -8.18 -21.14
CA ASN A 201 -13.99 -7.38 -20.24
C ASN A 201 -14.43 -8.20 -19.03
N HIS A 202 -14.55 -7.55 -17.87
CA HIS A 202 -15.02 -8.14 -16.61
C HIS A 202 -14.21 -9.35 -16.14
N SER A 203 -12.98 -9.51 -16.63
CA SER A 203 -12.10 -10.62 -16.31
C SER A 203 -10.62 -10.21 -16.39
N SER A 204 -9.74 -11.03 -15.81
CA SER A 204 -8.30 -10.84 -15.92
C SER A 204 -7.84 -11.11 -17.36
N HIS A 205 -6.79 -10.41 -17.78
CA HIS A 205 -6.16 -10.66 -19.07
C HIS A 205 -5.44 -11.99 -19.09
N THR A 206 -5.48 -12.67 -20.25
CA THR A 206 -4.61 -13.80 -20.54
C THR A 206 -3.36 -13.33 -21.28
N ILE A 207 -2.27 -14.08 -21.18
CA ILE A 207 -1.00 -13.73 -21.80
C ILE A 207 -0.82 -14.57 -23.08
N ASN A 208 -0.52 -13.91 -24.18
CA ASN A 208 -0.01 -14.53 -25.37
C ASN A 208 1.50 -14.76 -25.21
N GLU A 209 1.90 -16.01 -24.95
CA GLU A 209 3.30 -16.35 -24.68
C GLU A 209 4.22 -16.09 -25.86
N SER A 210 3.78 -16.30 -27.11
CA SER A 210 4.60 -16.04 -28.30
C SER A 210 4.96 -14.55 -28.37
N ASN A 211 3.95 -13.69 -28.27
CA ASN A 211 4.15 -12.23 -28.28
C ASN A 211 5.01 -11.78 -27.09
N LEU A 212 4.81 -12.37 -25.90
CA LEU A 212 5.64 -12.07 -24.74
C LEU A 212 7.11 -12.37 -24.99
N LEU A 213 7.43 -13.53 -25.62
CA LEU A 213 8.81 -13.91 -25.93
C LEU A 213 9.43 -12.97 -26.97
N GLU A 214 8.69 -12.54 -27.97
CA GLU A 214 9.15 -11.56 -28.97
C GLU A 214 9.44 -10.20 -28.31
N VAL A 215 8.53 -9.69 -27.48
CA VAL A 215 8.74 -8.46 -26.72
C VAL A 215 9.97 -8.58 -25.84
N TRP A 216 10.11 -9.70 -25.12
CA TRP A 216 11.25 -9.94 -24.24
C TRP A 216 12.57 -9.99 -25.01
N ALA A 217 12.63 -10.71 -26.13
CA ALA A 217 13.84 -10.79 -26.96
C ALA A 217 14.31 -9.40 -27.39
N ARG A 218 13.38 -8.51 -27.75
CA ARG A 218 13.68 -7.14 -28.17
C ARG A 218 14.19 -6.26 -27.04
N ILE A 219 13.64 -6.36 -25.81
CA ILE A 219 13.99 -5.46 -24.72
C ILE A 219 15.09 -5.98 -23.81
N ARG A 220 15.38 -7.29 -23.85
CA ARG A 220 16.37 -7.94 -22.99
C ARG A 220 17.77 -7.28 -23.03
N PRO A 221 18.33 -6.90 -24.20
CA PRO A 221 19.64 -6.24 -24.21
C PRO A 221 19.67 -4.94 -23.40
N ALA A 222 18.63 -4.11 -23.51
CA ALA A 222 18.52 -2.88 -22.76
C ALA A 222 18.34 -3.14 -21.26
N TYR A 223 17.56 -4.15 -20.87
CA TYR A 223 17.43 -4.58 -19.49
C TYR A 223 18.78 -5.00 -18.88
N VAL A 224 19.55 -5.85 -19.60
CA VAL A 224 20.86 -6.30 -19.14
C VAL A 224 21.83 -5.11 -19.01
N ALA A 225 21.83 -4.20 -19.97
CA ALA A 225 22.68 -3.00 -19.91
C ALA A 225 22.34 -2.11 -18.68
N ARG A 226 21.06 -1.90 -18.40
CA ARG A 226 20.61 -1.15 -17.21
C ARG A 226 20.98 -1.85 -15.90
N MET A 227 20.86 -3.18 -15.84
CA MET A 227 21.27 -3.96 -14.67
C MET A 227 22.77 -3.86 -14.42
N ASN A 228 23.59 -3.97 -15.47
CA ASN A 228 25.04 -3.81 -15.37
C ASN A 228 25.43 -2.40 -14.91
N LEU A 229 24.75 -1.37 -15.42
CA LEU A 229 24.95 0.00 -14.97
C LEU A 229 24.55 0.18 -13.50
N ALA A 230 23.43 -0.42 -13.06
CA ALA A 230 23.00 -0.38 -11.67
C ALA A 230 24.06 -0.98 -10.72
N TYR A 231 24.68 -2.10 -11.10
CA TYR A 231 25.78 -2.67 -10.31
C TYR A 231 27.01 -1.76 -10.27
N LYS A 232 27.44 -1.18 -11.40
CA LYS A 232 28.58 -0.24 -11.44
C LYS A 232 28.33 1.00 -10.57
N VAL A 233 27.14 1.54 -10.59
CA VAL A 233 26.76 2.69 -9.73
C VAL A 233 26.75 2.27 -8.26
N ALA A 234 26.24 1.07 -7.96
CA ALA A 234 26.27 0.52 -6.61
C ALA A 234 27.70 0.33 -6.08
N GLU A 235 28.61 -0.20 -6.91
CA GLU A 235 30.02 -0.33 -6.60
C GLU A 235 30.67 1.03 -6.33
N ALA A 236 30.42 2.02 -7.18
CA ALA A 236 30.93 3.38 -6.99
C ALA A 236 30.41 4.00 -5.68
N ALA A 237 29.13 3.79 -5.35
CA ALA A 237 28.53 4.32 -4.13
C ALA A 237 29.06 3.66 -2.86
N VAL A 238 29.47 2.39 -2.91
CA VAL A 238 30.02 1.65 -1.75
C VAL A 238 31.54 1.88 -1.59
N LEU A 239 32.28 1.84 -2.70
CA LEU A 239 33.75 1.82 -2.66
C LEU A 239 34.38 3.21 -2.81
N GLN A 240 33.66 4.18 -3.33
CA GLN A 240 34.13 5.54 -3.63
C GLN A 240 33.25 6.58 -2.97
N ASP A 241 33.33 6.67 -1.65
CA ASP A 241 32.48 7.52 -0.81
C ASP A 241 32.62 9.05 -1.09
N TYR A 242 33.66 9.47 -1.82
CA TYR A 242 33.95 10.87 -2.09
C TYR A 242 33.07 11.61 -3.09
N TRP A 243 32.16 10.93 -3.75
CA TRP A 243 31.29 11.51 -4.79
C TRP A 243 30.35 12.61 -4.26
N TYR A 244 30.26 12.76 -2.96
CA TYR A 244 29.28 13.63 -2.29
C TYR A 244 29.87 14.48 -1.18
N GLU A 245 31.15 14.76 -1.17
CA GLU A 245 31.70 15.80 -0.29
C GLU A 245 30.95 17.12 -0.54
N GLY A 246 30.29 17.63 0.49
CA GLY A 246 29.48 18.86 0.43
C GLY A 246 27.98 18.66 0.16
N TYR A 247 27.50 17.43 0.07
CA TYR A 247 26.08 17.15 -0.10
C TYR A 247 25.30 17.19 1.22
N SER A 248 24.36 18.13 1.36
CA SER A 248 23.40 18.13 2.45
C SER A 248 22.15 17.33 2.06
N PRO A 249 21.78 16.29 2.84
CA PRO A 249 20.53 15.55 2.63
C PRO A 249 19.27 16.43 2.68
N GLU A 250 19.37 17.61 3.33
CA GLU A 250 18.27 18.56 3.51
C GLU A 250 17.87 19.29 2.22
N ILE A 251 18.74 19.30 1.19
CA ILE A 251 18.47 20.06 -0.05
C ILE A 251 17.55 19.30 -0.99
N VAL A 252 17.21 18.05 -0.75
CA VAL A 252 16.38 17.28 -1.67
C VAL A 252 15.36 16.38 -0.98
N ALA A 253 14.42 17.00 -0.35
CA ALA A 253 13.07 16.62 -0.70
C ALA A 253 12.86 17.06 -2.15
N ILE A 254 13.20 16.19 -3.16
CA ILE A 254 12.37 16.22 -4.36
C ILE A 254 10.97 16.09 -3.77
N PRO A 255 10.07 17.07 -3.94
CA PRO A 255 8.69 16.83 -3.62
C PRO A 255 8.44 15.49 -4.33
N THR A 256 8.25 14.42 -3.60
CA THR A 256 7.51 13.29 -4.12
C THR A 256 6.36 14.02 -4.73
N LEU A 257 6.32 14.07 -6.07
CA LEU A 257 5.17 14.58 -6.78
C LEU A 257 4.06 13.85 -6.09
N SER A 258 3.47 14.54 -5.11
CA SER A 258 2.35 13.97 -4.38
C SER A 258 1.40 13.71 -5.52
N ASN A 259 1.16 12.46 -5.82
CA ASN A 259 0.36 12.04 -6.96
C ASN A 259 -1.05 12.68 -6.94
N GLY A 260 -1.35 13.45 -5.91
CA GLY A 260 -2.54 14.24 -5.70
C GLY A 260 -2.68 15.45 -6.62
N HIS A 261 -1.63 16.21 -6.89
CA HIS A 261 -1.78 17.50 -7.59
C HIS A 261 -2.28 17.43 -9.03
N HIS A 262 -2.11 16.31 -9.71
CA HIS A 262 -2.62 16.13 -11.08
C HIS A 262 -3.98 15.43 -11.18
N ARG A 263 -4.52 14.92 -10.07
CA ARG A 263 -5.75 14.11 -10.08
C ARG A 263 -7.03 14.92 -9.84
N TYR A 264 -6.92 16.05 -9.16
CA TYR A 264 -8.06 16.84 -8.71
C TYR A 264 -8.24 18.14 -9.52
N GLY A 265 -8.00 18.13 -10.81
CA GLY A 265 -8.08 19.33 -11.66
C GLY A 265 -9.24 20.26 -11.26
N GLY A 266 -8.89 21.38 -10.64
CA GLY A 266 -9.83 22.42 -10.22
C GLY A 266 -10.29 22.37 -8.75
N LEU A 267 -9.90 21.37 -7.94
CA LEU A 267 -10.15 21.36 -6.49
C LEU A 267 -8.95 21.91 -5.68
N GLU A 268 -8.15 22.74 -6.29
CA GLU A 268 -6.94 23.38 -5.69
C GLU A 268 -7.25 24.24 -4.46
N LEU A 269 -8.50 24.62 -4.26
CA LEU A 269 -8.97 25.41 -3.11
C LEU A 269 -9.18 24.59 -1.85
N ILE A 270 -9.17 23.26 -1.94
CA ILE A 270 -9.29 22.36 -0.81
C ILE A 270 -7.90 21.74 -0.63
N ASN A 271 -7.35 21.79 0.59
CA ASN A 271 -6.10 21.10 0.90
C ASN A 271 -6.22 19.63 0.51
N THR A 272 -5.60 19.25 -0.63
CA THR A 272 -5.81 17.96 -1.30
C THR A 272 -5.41 16.76 -0.46
N GLU A 273 -4.41 16.89 0.42
CA GLU A 273 -4.03 15.81 1.33
C GLU A 273 -5.09 15.57 2.40
N SER A 274 -5.64 16.65 2.96
CA SER A 274 -6.73 16.60 3.92
C SER A 274 -8.01 16.06 3.27
N PHE A 275 -8.33 16.51 2.06
CA PHE A 275 -9.50 16.08 1.31
C PHE A 275 -9.44 14.60 0.92
N SER A 276 -8.30 14.11 0.39
CA SER A 276 -8.11 12.68 0.11
C SER A 276 -8.26 11.82 1.36
N HIS A 277 -7.70 12.27 2.47
CA HIS A 277 -7.75 11.54 3.72
C HIS A 277 -9.19 11.50 4.27
N GLU A 278 -9.88 12.61 4.24
CA GLU A 278 -11.27 12.72 4.69
C GLU A 278 -12.25 11.99 3.75
N MET A 279 -12.07 12.07 2.44
CA MET A 279 -12.84 11.28 1.49
C MET A 279 -12.70 9.77 1.74
N ALA A 280 -11.48 9.31 2.04
CA ALA A 280 -11.24 7.92 2.44
C ALA A 280 -11.95 7.56 3.76
N GLN A 281 -12.12 8.51 4.68
CA GLN A 281 -12.86 8.31 5.93
C GLN A 281 -14.39 8.24 5.71
N HIS A 282 -14.95 8.97 4.75
CA HIS A 282 -16.39 9.07 4.52
C HIS A 282 -16.99 8.00 3.60
N SER A 283 -16.36 6.84 3.46
CA SER A 283 -16.94 5.66 2.80
C SER A 283 -17.18 5.79 1.29
N ILE A 284 -16.52 6.70 0.60
CA ILE A 284 -16.47 6.71 -0.86
C ILE A 284 -15.75 5.44 -1.35
N VAL A 285 -14.72 5.06 -0.62
CA VAL A 285 -13.99 3.81 -0.79
C VAL A 285 -14.59 2.76 0.14
N HIS A 286 -14.78 1.55 -0.36
CA HIS A 286 -15.21 0.43 0.48
C HIS A 286 -14.23 0.29 1.64
N LYS A 287 -14.69 0.59 2.86
CA LYS A 287 -13.89 0.30 4.05
C LYS A 287 -13.73 -1.21 4.13
N PRO A 288 -12.51 -1.74 4.07
CA PRO A 288 -12.32 -3.15 4.32
C PRO A 288 -12.97 -3.45 5.66
N ASN A 289 -13.70 -4.55 5.74
CA ASN A 289 -14.29 -5.00 7.01
C ASN A 289 -13.16 -5.10 8.04
N MET A 290 -13.03 -4.08 8.88
CA MET A 290 -11.93 -3.95 9.83
C MET A 290 -12.01 -5.01 10.93
N SER A 291 -13.19 -5.63 11.14
CA SER A 291 -13.36 -6.77 12.04
C SER A 291 -12.81 -8.09 11.48
N ARG A 292 -12.37 -8.12 10.22
CA ARG A 292 -11.85 -9.32 9.53
C ARG A 292 -10.61 -9.92 10.21
N TRP A 293 -9.86 -9.14 10.98
CA TRP A 293 -8.73 -9.63 11.75
C TRP A 293 -9.15 -10.66 12.82
N ARG A 294 -10.42 -10.65 13.25
CA ARG A 294 -11.04 -11.59 14.20
C ARG A 294 -11.39 -12.94 13.56
N THR A 295 -10.72 -13.32 12.49
CA THR A 295 -10.98 -14.60 11.82
C THR A 295 -10.31 -15.73 12.59
N GLU A 296 -11.07 -16.72 13.01
CA GLU A 296 -10.59 -17.91 13.73
C GLU A 296 -9.77 -18.86 12.83
N SER A 297 -10.03 -18.84 11.52
CA SER A 297 -9.32 -19.68 10.55
C SER A 297 -8.27 -18.92 9.79
N LYS A 298 -7.05 -18.86 10.32
CA LYS A 298 -5.88 -18.44 9.55
C LYS A 298 -5.04 -19.66 9.20
N PRO A 299 -4.56 -19.80 7.96
CA PRO A 299 -3.67 -20.89 7.60
C PRO A 299 -2.43 -20.88 8.50
N ARG A 300 -1.92 -22.05 8.83
CA ARG A 300 -0.63 -22.14 9.54
C ARG A 300 0.48 -21.66 8.60
N GLY A 301 1.37 -20.84 9.13
CA GLY A 301 2.60 -20.49 8.43
C GLY A 301 3.49 -21.73 8.30
N PRO A 302 4.24 -21.86 7.21
CA PRO A 302 5.19 -22.94 7.06
C PRO A 302 6.33 -22.82 8.08
N VAL A 303 6.83 -23.96 8.53
CA VAL A 303 7.99 -23.99 9.42
C VAL A 303 9.21 -23.43 8.67
N PRO A 304 9.98 -22.52 9.25
CA PRO A 304 11.20 -22.03 8.63
C PRO A 304 12.19 -23.16 8.34
N PRO A 305 12.91 -23.13 7.21
CA PRO A 305 13.87 -24.16 6.85
C PRO A 305 15.09 -24.15 7.80
N LYS A 306 15.90 -25.20 7.79
CA LYS A 306 17.08 -25.31 8.68
C LYS A 306 18.07 -24.13 8.55
N ASN A 307 18.18 -23.53 7.38
CA ASN A 307 19.02 -22.36 7.12
C ASN A 307 18.32 -21.02 7.39
N TYR A 308 17.19 -21.02 8.10
CA TYR A 308 16.39 -19.82 8.37
C TYR A 308 17.23 -18.68 9.00
N LEU A 309 18.20 -19.04 9.83
CA LEU A 309 19.03 -18.05 10.52
C LEU A 309 19.92 -17.27 9.53
N ALA A 310 20.55 -17.95 8.59
CA ALA A 310 21.31 -17.30 7.54
C ALA A 310 20.43 -16.37 6.70
N MET A 311 19.21 -16.83 6.34
CA MET A 311 18.25 -16.01 5.61
C MET A 311 17.80 -14.78 6.41
N LEU A 312 17.64 -14.91 7.71
CA LEU A 312 17.22 -13.84 8.61
C LEU A 312 18.34 -12.82 8.79
N LEU A 313 19.58 -13.29 9.01
CA LEU A 313 20.75 -12.44 9.19
C LEU A 313 21.16 -11.71 7.89
N SER A 314 20.78 -12.21 6.72
CA SER A 314 20.95 -11.50 5.45
C SER A 314 20.06 -10.26 5.30
N LEU A 315 19.11 -10.05 6.23
CA LEU A 315 18.21 -8.89 6.26
C LEU A 315 18.64 -7.96 7.42
N PRO A 316 19.32 -6.82 7.17
CA PRO A 316 19.93 -6.01 8.24
C PRO A 316 18.98 -5.63 9.37
N GLY A 317 17.75 -5.26 9.04
CA GLY A 317 16.72 -4.93 10.05
C GLY A 317 16.31 -6.13 10.91
N CYS A 318 16.23 -7.33 10.33
CA CYS A 318 15.91 -8.56 11.06
C CYS A 318 17.13 -9.05 11.88
N ALA A 319 18.34 -8.95 11.31
CA ALA A 319 19.58 -9.31 11.98
C ALA A 319 19.73 -8.53 13.29
N ARG A 320 19.65 -7.21 13.22
CA ARG A 320 19.75 -6.34 14.41
C ARG A 320 18.73 -6.73 15.49
N MET A 321 17.45 -6.87 15.12
CA MET A 321 16.40 -7.24 16.09
C MET A 321 16.61 -8.63 16.68
N TRP A 322 17.19 -9.54 15.90
CA TRP A 322 17.52 -10.88 16.37
C TRP A 322 18.67 -10.86 17.37
N GLU A 323 19.75 -10.15 17.07
CA GLU A 323 20.95 -10.07 17.90
C GLU A 323 20.72 -9.32 19.22
N GLU A 324 19.87 -8.30 19.20
CA GLU A 324 19.51 -7.52 20.39
C GLU A 324 18.79 -8.33 21.49
N LEU A 325 18.32 -9.54 21.18
CA LEU A 325 17.58 -10.37 22.12
C LEU A 325 18.33 -11.65 22.45
N PRO A 326 18.35 -12.08 23.73
CA PRO A 326 18.98 -13.34 24.11
C PRO A 326 18.27 -14.53 23.46
N ASN A 327 18.98 -15.65 23.31
CA ASN A 327 18.40 -16.86 22.73
C ASN A 327 17.24 -17.45 23.57
N THR A 328 17.24 -17.17 24.86
CA THR A 328 16.19 -17.53 25.80
C THR A 328 14.96 -16.65 25.75
N TRP A 329 14.96 -15.59 24.93
CA TRP A 329 13.85 -14.66 24.84
C TRP A 329 12.56 -15.33 24.44
N LYS A 330 11.51 -14.98 25.14
CA LYS A 330 10.13 -15.30 24.81
C LYS A 330 9.31 -14.03 24.77
N CYS A 331 8.37 -13.92 23.84
CA CYS A 331 7.46 -12.80 23.80
C CYS A 331 6.66 -12.73 25.11
N PRO A 332 6.70 -11.64 25.87
CA PRO A 332 6.03 -11.55 27.18
C PRO A 332 4.50 -11.64 27.10
N ILE A 333 3.93 -11.48 25.91
CA ILE A 333 2.49 -11.58 25.68
C ILE A 333 2.10 -13.01 25.28
N CYS A 334 2.58 -13.48 24.13
CA CYS A 334 2.15 -14.77 23.57
C CYS A 334 3.03 -15.97 23.97
N GLN A 335 4.09 -15.75 24.72
CA GLN A 335 5.05 -16.74 25.24
C GLN A 335 5.81 -17.53 24.16
N ARG A 336 5.68 -17.20 22.87
CA ARG A 336 6.48 -17.82 21.82
C ARG A 336 7.96 -17.50 22.01
N SER A 337 8.77 -18.51 21.80
CA SER A 337 10.21 -18.36 21.75
C SER A 337 10.65 -17.51 20.56
N LYS A 338 11.90 -17.11 20.55
CA LYS A 338 12.53 -16.36 19.47
C LYS A 338 12.36 -17.06 18.12
N PHE A 339 12.61 -18.39 18.07
CA PHE A 339 12.41 -19.20 16.87
C PHE A 339 10.94 -19.30 16.45
N GLU A 340 10.03 -19.60 17.36
CA GLU A 340 8.59 -19.68 17.06
C GLU A 340 7.99 -18.38 16.56
N SER A 341 8.67 -17.24 16.82
CA SER A 341 8.28 -15.91 16.34
C SER A 341 8.83 -15.57 14.95
N VAL A 342 9.68 -16.44 14.36
CA VAL A 342 10.14 -16.28 12.98
C VAL A 342 8.97 -16.61 12.02
N SER A 343 8.72 -15.74 11.07
CA SER A 343 7.78 -15.97 9.97
C SER A 343 8.54 -16.38 8.71
N PHE A 344 8.03 -17.38 7.99
CA PHE A 344 8.56 -17.81 6.70
C PHE A 344 7.50 -17.62 5.62
N VAL A 345 7.70 -16.66 4.74
CA VAL A 345 6.74 -16.29 3.69
C VAL A 345 7.49 -16.00 2.39
N LYS A 346 7.00 -16.57 1.29
CA LYS A 346 7.59 -16.36 -0.06
C LYS A 346 9.11 -16.60 -0.10
N GLY A 347 9.57 -17.67 0.58
CA GLY A 347 10.99 -18.02 0.60
C GLY A 347 11.88 -17.15 1.48
N LYS A 348 11.32 -16.26 2.31
CA LYS A 348 12.08 -15.39 3.22
C LYS A 348 11.73 -15.66 4.67
N SER A 349 12.76 -15.80 5.51
CA SER A 349 12.62 -15.83 6.96
C SER A 349 12.74 -14.42 7.52
N THR A 350 11.78 -14.00 8.33
CA THR A 350 11.78 -12.66 8.95
C THR A 350 11.49 -12.76 10.44
N PHE A 351 12.13 -11.89 11.20
CA PHE A 351 11.92 -11.72 12.63
C PHE A 351 11.79 -10.23 12.94
N GLN A 352 10.73 -9.86 13.66
CA GLN A 352 10.49 -8.47 14.03
C GLN A 352 9.93 -8.40 15.45
N THR A 353 10.39 -7.40 16.19
CA THR A 353 9.89 -7.07 17.52
C THR A 353 9.65 -5.57 17.63
N HIS A 354 8.74 -5.20 18.50
CA HIS A 354 8.38 -3.81 18.73
C HIS A 354 8.44 -3.48 20.22
N LEU A 355 8.89 -2.27 20.50
CA LEU A 355 8.91 -1.73 21.85
C LEU A 355 7.53 -1.11 22.13
N PRO A 356 6.80 -1.54 23.18
CA PRO A 356 5.58 -0.86 23.60
C PRO A 356 5.86 0.57 24.04
N SER A 357 4.84 1.42 23.94
CA SER A 357 4.95 2.80 24.39
C SER A 357 5.26 2.89 25.88
N ARG A 358 6.23 3.72 26.22
CA ARG A 358 6.62 3.96 27.62
C ARG A 358 5.63 4.88 28.36
N SER A 359 4.81 5.63 27.64
CA SER A 359 3.80 6.52 28.20
C SER A 359 2.61 5.76 28.80
N ASN A 360 2.31 4.57 28.31
CA ASN A 360 1.21 3.76 28.80
C ASN A 360 1.63 2.91 30.00
N ARG A 361 1.03 3.19 31.16
CA ARG A 361 1.31 2.50 32.44
C ARG A 361 1.08 0.98 32.37
N ALA A 362 0.09 0.53 31.60
CA ALA A 362 -0.23 -0.90 31.47
C ALA A 362 0.89 -1.70 30.80
N TRP A 363 1.73 -1.04 29.99
CA TRP A 363 2.86 -1.63 29.27
C TRP A 363 4.21 -1.39 29.94
N LYS A 364 4.20 -0.71 31.10
CA LYS A 364 5.44 -0.43 31.85
C LYS A 364 6.16 -1.74 32.22
N GLY A 365 7.46 -1.79 31.96
CA GLY A 365 8.29 -2.96 32.25
C GLY A 365 8.32 -4.03 31.14
N ILE A 366 7.46 -3.94 30.13
CA ILE A 366 7.51 -4.81 28.95
C ILE A 366 8.51 -4.23 27.95
N GLN A 367 9.58 -4.99 27.67
CA GLN A 367 10.66 -4.48 26.80
C GLN A 367 10.31 -4.60 25.33
N LYS A 368 10.13 -5.82 24.82
CA LYS A 368 9.85 -6.09 23.40
C LYS A 368 8.81 -7.17 23.25
N ILE A 369 7.91 -6.99 22.30
CA ILE A 369 6.89 -7.97 21.93
C ILE A 369 7.05 -8.37 20.46
N CYS A 370 6.61 -9.57 20.09
CA CYS A 370 6.71 -10.04 18.71
C CYS A 370 5.78 -9.27 17.75
N LYS A 371 6.11 -9.30 16.48
CA LYS A 371 5.33 -8.67 15.40
C LYS A 371 3.85 -9.04 15.42
N ASP A 372 3.51 -10.31 15.65
CA ASP A 372 2.10 -10.73 15.57
C ASP A 372 1.26 -10.17 16.72
N CYS A 373 1.85 -10.01 17.91
CA CYS A 373 1.20 -9.26 19.00
C CYS A 373 0.97 -7.81 18.63
N THR A 374 1.97 -7.14 18.05
CA THR A 374 1.84 -5.75 17.57
C THR A 374 0.81 -5.64 16.46
N SER A 375 0.81 -6.57 15.51
CA SER A 375 -0.18 -6.60 14.43
C SER A 375 -1.62 -6.74 14.94
N THR A 376 -1.82 -7.52 16.02
CA THR A 376 -3.13 -7.64 16.66
C THR A 376 -3.54 -6.31 17.32
N ILE A 377 -2.63 -5.64 18.03
CA ILE A 377 -2.86 -4.33 18.64
C ILE A 377 -3.23 -3.29 17.56
N MET A 378 -2.47 -3.28 16.46
CA MET A 378 -2.76 -2.38 15.33
C MET A 378 -4.13 -2.65 14.71
N SER A 379 -4.53 -3.92 14.60
CA SER A 379 -5.86 -4.27 14.09
C SER A 379 -6.98 -3.77 15.00
N ILE A 380 -6.80 -3.85 16.32
CA ILE A 380 -7.74 -3.28 17.31
C ILE A 380 -7.83 -1.77 17.11
N LYS A 381 -6.68 -1.07 17.06
CA LYS A 381 -6.66 0.37 16.82
C LYS A 381 -7.39 0.74 15.52
N TRP A 382 -7.08 0.05 14.42
CA TRP A 382 -7.69 0.34 13.12
C TRP A 382 -9.21 0.15 13.14
N GLU A 383 -9.73 -0.88 13.81
CA GLU A 383 -11.16 -1.07 13.97
C GLU A 383 -11.78 0.07 14.77
N LEU A 384 -11.23 0.39 15.93
CA LEU A 384 -11.72 1.49 16.78
C LEU A 384 -11.69 2.85 16.07
N VAL A 385 -10.60 3.15 15.36
CA VAL A 385 -10.45 4.43 14.65
C VAL A 385 -11.32 4.50 13.41
N LYS A 386 -11.34 3.44 12.59
CA LYS A 386 -11.97 3.48 11.26
C LYS A 386 -13.45 3.12 11.27
N GLU A 387 -13.89 2.23 12.15
CA GLU A 387 -15.30 1.85 12.24
C GLU A 387 -16.07 2.66 13.30
N HIS A 388 -15.38 3.06 14.37
CA HIS A 388 -16.02 3.71 15.51
C HIS A 388 -15.55 5.15 15.78
N GLY A 389 -14.71 5.72 14.92
CA GLY A 389 -14.30 7.13 15.01
C GLY A 389 -13.42 7.50 16.21
N ALA A 390 -12.82 6.50 16.87
CA ALA A 390 -12.01 6.74 18.07
C ALA A 390 -10.76 7.58 17.77
N ASN A 391 -10.50 8.59 18.61
CA ASN A 391 -9.27 9.38 18.53
C ASN A 391 -8.16 8.73 19.36
N ILE A 392 -7.45 7.77 18.79
CA ILE A 392 -6.39 7.02 19.47
C ILE A 392 -5.03 7.40 18.88
N LYS A 393 -4.24 8.12 19.66
CA LYS A 393 -2.88 8.54 19.25
C LYS A 393 -1.91 7.36 19.27
N ASP A 394 -1.82 6.66 20.39
CA ASP A 394 -0.92 5.50 20.54
C ASP A 394 -1.70 4.18 20.44
N SER A 395 -1.22 3.27 19.59
CA SER A 395 -1.84 1.95 19.42
C SER A 395 -1.85 1.11 20.69
N PHE A 396 -0.89 1.32 21.59
CA PHE A 396 -0.82 0.61 22.86
C PHE A 396 -1.83 1.08 23.91
N ASP A 397 -2.55 2.17 23.63
CA ASP A 397 -3.65 2.62 24.48
C ASP A 397 -4.95 1.82 24.26
N CYS A 398 -5.04 1.08 23.14
CA CYS A 398 -6.25 0.35 22.77
C CYS A 398 -6.48 -0.92 23.60
N VAL A 399 -5.43 -1.50 24.16
CA VAL A 399 -5.50 -2.81 24.81
C VAL A 399 -4.38 -2.97 25.83
N THR A 400 -4.67 -3.54 26.97
CA THR A 400 -3.66 -3.91 27.98
C THR A 400 -3.00 -5.25 27.65
N PRO A 401 -1.80 -5.54 28.18
CA PRO A 401 -1.17 -6.85 28.06
C PRO A 401 -2.05 -8.03 28.49
N ALA A 402 -2.81 -7.85 29.56
CA ALA A 402 -3.73 -8.84 30.10
C ALA A 402 -4.88 -9.12 29.12
N GLN A 403 -5.53 -8.07 28.62
CA GLN A 403 -6.59 -8.18 27.63
C GLN A 403 -6.08 -8.83 26.33
N LEU A 404 -4.89 -8.43 25.84
CA LEU A 404 -4.32 -9.03 24.63
C LEU A 404 -4.09 -10.54 24.80
N LYS A 405 -3.57 -10.98 25.95
CA LYS A 405 -3.40 -12.42 26.27
C LYS A 405 -4.70 -13.21 26.22
N THR A 406 -5.82 -12.61 26.62
CA THR A 406 -7.11 -13.34 26.64
C THR A 406 -7.73 -13.55 25.28
N ILE A 407 -7.43 -12.66 24.30
CA ILE A 407 -8.05 -12.70 22.98
C ILE A 407 -7.21 -13.45 21.93
N ILE A 408 -5.92 -13.74 22.20
CA ILE A 408 -5.03 -14.40 21.26
C ILE A 408 -4.76 -15.84 21.64
N THR A 409 -4.67 -16.71 20.65
CA THR A 409 -4.06 -18.04 20.75
C THR A 409 -2.82 -18.08 19.87
N SER A 410 -1.67 -18.25 20.49
CA SER A 410 -0.38 -18.25 19.78
C SER A 410 -0.14 -19.58 19.06
N ARG A 411 0.49 -19.48 17.88
CA ARG A 411 0.93 -20.63 17.08
C ARG A 411 2.33 -20.35 16.55
N PRO A 412 3.25 -21.33 16.56
CA PRO A 412 4.58 -21.16 15.98
C PRO A 412 4.49 -20.72 14.51
N HIS A 413 5.37 -19.80 14.12
CA HIS A 413 5.57 -19.32 12.75
C HIS A 413 4.33 -18.75 12.04
N SER A 414 3.29 -18.42 12.80
CA SER A 414 1.98 -18.07 12.27
C SER A 414 1.40 -16.83 12.94
N PRO A 415 0.56 -16.06 12.27
CA PRO A 415 -0.27 -15.06 12.94
C PRO A 415 -1.12 -15.70 14.05
N HIS A 416 -1.40 -14.92 15.09
CA HIS A 416 -2.28 -15.38 16.16
C HIS A 416 -3.68 -15.73 15.65
N LEU A 417 -4.29 -16.77 16.24
CA LEU A 417 -5.73 -16.93 16.18
C LEU A 417 -6.36 -15.97 17.18
N ILE A 418 -7.47 -15.40 16.80
CA ILE A 418 -8.18 -14.41 17.61
C ILE A 418 -9.51 -14.99 18.05
N ASP A 419 -9.74 -15.01 19.36
CA ASP A 419 -11.04 -15.35 19.93
C ASP A 419 -12.05 -14.25 19.53
N ARG A 420 -12.99 -14.61 18.66
CA ARG A 420 -13.94 -13.69 18.07
C ARG A 420 -14.85 -13.04 19.12
N ASN A 421 -15.31 -13.82 20.08
CA ASN A 421 -16.26 -13.33 21.08
C ASN A 421 -15.57 -12.41 22.08
N LYS A 422 -14.41 -12.81 22.62
CA LYS A 422 -13.64 -11.99 23.56
C LYS A 422 -13.12 -10.71 22.92
N SER A 423 -12.68 -10.77 21.67
CA SER A 423 -12.22 -9.58 20.97
C SER A 423 -13.36 -8.63 20.63
N LYS A 424 -14.57 -9.14 20.36
CA LYS A 424 -15.77 -8.30 20.21
C LYS A 424 -16.11 -7.61 21.51
N LEU A 425 -16.17 -8.34 22.62
CA LEU A 425 -16.42 -7.77 23.93
C LEU A 425 -15.41 -6.67 24.32
N LEU A 426 -14.14 -6.86 23.96
CA LEU A 426 -13.11 -5.84 24.18
C LEU A 426 -13.42 -4.54 23.41
N ILE A 427 -13.82 -4.65 22.14
CA ILE A 427 -14.20 -3.50 21.32
C ILE A 427 -15.45 -2.83 21.87
N ASP A 428 -16.49 -3.60 22.22
CA ASP A 428 -17.75 -3.09 22.76
C ASP A 428 -17.52 -2.35 24.10
N GLN A 429 -16.63 -2.86 24.97
CA GLN A 429 -16.23 -2.18 26.19
C GLN A 429 -15.55 -0.85 25.92
N TRP A 430 -14.68 -0.78 24.94
CA TRP A 430 -14.02 0.46 24.52
C TRP A 430 -15.02 1.50 24.02
N ILE A 431 -15.96 1.11 23.18
CA ILE A 431 -17.00 1.98 22.64
C ILE A 431 -17.86 2.54 23.78
N SER A 432 -18.27 1.68 24.72
CA SER A 432 -19.05 2.10 25.88
C SER A 432 -18.32 3.10 26.78
N GLN A 433 -16.99 3.00 26.91
CA GLN A 433 -16.18 3.92 27.69
C GLN A 433 -15.98 5.27 27.00
N MET A 434 -16.10 5.34 25.67
CA MET A 434 -15.97 6.60 24.92
C MET A 434 -17.26 7.43 24.91
N GLY A 435 -18.37 6.92 25.43
CA GLY A 435 -19.62 7.66 25.56
C GLY A 435 -20.40 7.86 24.25
N PHE A 436 -20.24 6.94 23.27
CA PHE A 436 -21.07 6.87 22.05
C PHE A 436 -22.32 6.03 22.28
#